data_c1f071d3f001d162d070376ffe76ce8e
#
_entry.id   c1f071d3f001d162d070376ffe76ce8e
#
_cell.length_a   1.000
_cell.length_b   1.000
_cell.length_c   1.000
_cell.angle_alpha   90.00
_cell.angle_beta   90.00
_cell.angle_gamma   90.00
#
_symmetry.space_group_name_H-M   'P 1'
#
loop_
_entity.id
_entity.type
_entity.pdbx_description
1 polymer ?
#
loop_
_entity_poly.entity_id
_entity_poly.type
_entity_poly.pdbx_seq_one_letter_code
_entity_poly.pdbx_strand_id
1 'polypeptide(L)'
;MLEPIKENWRILLLVVAVVGSSVALFGPGFGPEPAPGESASEAQQGITNLQYGLDLAGGTRIRAPLSGYTATDVAFDGDPPETVIDAVAAELDNTTTVDLNVVPEESAVEVTDPAVTEGQFRAAMDAAGYEYADVRSGVTQQTRDATIGIIDDKINQAGLSGGSVQQVQSITGEYFILVEVPGEGREDVIDLLEERGTVRIDIAYPDGNGTGVQRGVLTQRDFDTIGTATQNERRQGSYVPVTVRNTAANGQQSSAHAFQDAVAQRGFADAYQNQADRCGYNPETGEIEEVNGDRNPCLLLVVDDEVVNSFGMDPGLADNMAAGSWAETGQFRLTTGEFAEAQSIALNLRAGALPADLDISGEGTSSSISASQGENFRTYSLIIGVLSVFAVAGMVFLRYREPRVALPMIVTALAEVYTLLGFAALLGYPLELAVIAGFIAVVGTGVDDLVIIADQVMSEGEVN
;
A
#
# COMPACT_ATOMS: atom_id res chain seq x y z
N MET A 1 -45.01 -29.67 -4.64
CA MET A 1 -44.04 -29.04 -3.68
C MET A 1 -43.50 -27.69 -4.15
N LEU A 2 -43.68 -27.26 -5.39
CA LEU A 2 -43.16 -25.98 -5.93
C LEU A 2 -44.17 -24.82 -5.89
N GLU A 3 -45.47 -25.07 -5.66
CA GLU A 3 -46.49 -24.03 -5.64
C GLU A 3 -46.33 -23.06 -4.44
N PRO A 4 -46.11 -23.48 -3.20
CA PRO A 4 -45.91 -22.56 -2.07
C PRO A 4 -44.64 -21.70 -2.19
N ILE A 5 -43.63 -22.18 -2.95
CA ILE A 5 -42.39 -21.43 -3.21
C ILE A 5 -42.67 -20.29 -4.20
N LYS A 6 -43.55 -20.53 -5.21
CA LYS A 6 -43.92 -19.51 -6.20
C LYS A 6 -44.79 -18.40 -5.56
N GLU A 7 -45.61 -18.79 -4.61
CA GLU A 7 -46.51 -17.83 -3.92
C GLU A 7 -45.78 -16.95 -2.90
N ASN A 8 -44.71 -17.47 -2.27
CA ASN A 8 -43.95 -16.80 -1.21
C ASN A 8 -42.49 -16.46 -1.61
N TRP A 9 -42.20 -16.35 -2.90
CA TRP A 9 -40.83 -16.15 -3.37
C TRP A 9 -40.13 -14.92 -2.79
N ARG A 10 -40.89 -13.85 -2.47
CA ARG A 10 -40.39 -12.62 -1.83
C ARG A 10 -39.90 -12.86 -0.41
N ILE A 11 -40.64 -13.67 0.37
CA ILE A 11 -40.23 -14.08 1.71
C ILE A 11 -38.99 -14.97 1.65
N LEU A 12 -38.97 -15.89 0.68
CA LEU A 12 -37.81 -16.76 0.45
C LEU A 12 -36.56 -15.92 0.11
N LEU A 13 -36.70 -14.92 -0.72
CA LEU A 13 -35.61 -14.02 -1.12
C LEU A 13 -35.08 -13.23 0.11
N LEU A 14 -35.99 -12.70 0.96
CA LEU A 14 -35.60 -12.06 2.21
C LEU A 14 -34.84 -13.01 3.14
N VAL A 15 -35.32 -14.23 3.31
CA VAL A 15 -34.66 -15.25 4.14
C VAL A 15 -33.28 -15.58 3.58
N VAL A 16 -33.14 -15.75 2.27
CA VAL A 16 -31.86 -15.99 1.62
C VAL A 16 -30.90 -14.81 1.82
N ALA A 17 -31.39 -13.56 1.69
CA ALA A 17 -30.60 -12.36 1.94
C ALA A 17 -30.12 -12.29 3.40
N VAL A 18 -30.99 -12.53 4.36
CA VAL A 18 -30.64 -12.54 5.80
C VAL A 18 -29.64 -13.65 6.15
N VAL A 19 -29.84 -14.86 5.60
CA VAL A 19 -28.89 -15.97 5.79
C VAL A 19 -27.55 -15.66 5.14
N GLY A 20 -27.51 -15.13 3.92
CA GLY A 20 -26.30 -14.70 3.25
C GLY A 20 -25.55 -13.62 4.04
N SER A 21 -26.29 -12.63 4.58
CA SER A 21 -25.72 -11.59 5.44
C SER A 21 -25.18 -12.17 6.76
N SER A 22 -25.84 -13.19 7.33
CA SER A 22 -25.33 -13.87 8.52
C SER A 22 -24.00 -14.58 8.23
N VAL A 23 -23.87 -15.22 7.08
CA VAL A 23 -22.63 -15.84 6.65
C VAL A 23 -21.54 -14.81 6.42
N ALA A 24 -21.85 -13.68 5.79
CA ALA A 24 -20.88 -12.59 5.57
C ALA A 24 -20.44 -11.96 6.91
N LEU A 25 -21.36 -11.73 7.83
CA LEU A 25 -21.07 -11.09 9.13
C LEU A 25 -20.33 -11.99 10.12
N PHE A 26 -20.56 -13.30 10.10
CA PHE A 26 -20.05 -14.20 11.13
C PHE A 26 -19.32 -15.42 10.57
N GLY A 27 -19.31 -15.59 9.26
CA GLY A 27 -18.65 -16.72 8.61
C GLY A 27 -17.13 -16.56 8.55
N PRO A 28 -16.36 -17.65 8.60
CA PRO A 28 -14.94 -17.59 8.41
C PRO A 28 -14.60 -17.21 6.95
N GLY A 29 -13.55 -16.41 6.76
CA GLY A 29 -13.05 -16.01 5.44
C GLY A 29 -13.63 -14.71 4.86
N PHE A 30 -14.45 -13.99 5.63
CA PHE A 30 -14.97 -12.66 5.26
C PHE A 30 -14.45 -11.55 6.17
N GLY A 31 -13.65 -11.89 7.19
CA GLY A 31 -13.00 -10.91 8.07
C GLY A 31 -11.73 -10.33 7.44
N PRO A 32 -11.13 -9.32 8.09
CA PRO A 32 -9.83 -8.80 7.68
C PRO A 32 -8.78 -9.93 7.63
N GLU A 33 -7.93 -9.90 6.62
CA GLU A 33 -6.81 -10.85 6.54
C GLU A 33 -5.85 -10.61 7.71
N PRO A 34 -5.39 -11.69 8.39
CA PRO A 34 -4.43 -11.54 9.48
C PRO A 34 -3.11 -11.00 8.93
N ALA A 35 -2.50 -10.09 9.68
CA ALA A 35 -1.15 -9.63 9.37
C ALA A 35 -0.15 -10.79 9.35
N PRO A 36 0.95 -10.68 8.58
CA PRO A 36 1.98 -11.70 8.58
C PRO A 36 2.54 -11.94 10.00
N GLY A 37 2.28 -13.11 10.56
CA GLY A 37 2.69 -13.49 11.92
C GLY A 37 1.58 -13.48 12.97
N GLU A 38 0.42 -12.91 12.68
CA GLU A 38 -0.77 -12.99 13.54
C GLU A 38 -1.58 -14.27 13.29
N SER A 39 -2.08 -14.86 14.37
CA SER A 39 -3.06 -15.93 14.22
C SER A 39 -4.41 -15.36 13.82
N ALA A 40 -5.17 -16.06 12.97
CA ALA A 40 -6.51 -15.66 12.55
C ALA A 40 -7.47 -15.31 13.71
N SER A 41 -7.14 -15.72 14.94
CA SER A 41 -7.90 -15.40 16.17
C SER A 41 -7.50 -14.03 16.76
N GLU A 42 -6.34 -13.47 16.44
CA GLU A 42 -5.88 -12.16 16.90
C GLU A 42 -6.34 -11.04 15.94
N ALA A 43 -6.32 -11.30 14.65
CA ALA A 43 -6.87 -10.39 13.64
C ALA A 43 -8.40 -10.20 13.80
N GLN A 44 -9.09 -11.18 14.37
CA GLN A 44 -10.54 -11.13 14.63
C GLN A 44 -10.84 -10.58 16.01
N GLN A 45 -10.57 -9.30 16.27
CA GLN A 45 -10.90 -8.63 17.55
C GLN A 45 -12.40 -8.33 17.73
N GLY A 46 -13.27 -8.70 16.80
CA GLY A 46 -14.71 -8.46 16.83
C GLY A 46 -15.55 -9.75 16.74
N ILE A 47 -16.78 -9.69 17.25
CA ILE A 47 -17.77 -10.78 17.08
C ILE A 47 -18.24 -10.87 15.62
N THR A 48 -18.00 -9.84 14.83
CA THR A 48 -18.44 -9.71 13.44
C THR A 48 -17.27 -9.37 12.52
N ASN A 49 -17.39 -9.72 11.23
CA ASN A 49 -16.46 -9.38 10.17
C ASN A 49 -16.59 -7.93 9.66
N LEU A 50 -17.23 -7.05 10.43
CA LEU A 50 -17.37 -5.64 10.09
C LEU A 50 -16.05 -4.90 10.29
N GLN A 51 -15.63 -4.20 9.27
CA GLN A 51 -14.52 -3.24 9.36
C GLN A 51 -15.07 -1.88 9.78
N TYR A 52 -14.36 -1.20 10.67
CA TYR A 52 -14.72 0.13 11.13
C TYR A 52 -13.75 1.15 10.54
N GLY A 53 -14.28 2.18 9.89
CA GLY A 53 -13.49 3.31 9.42
C GLY A 53 -12.99 4.18 10.59
N LEU A 54 -12.21 5.20 10.24
CA LEU A 54 -11.49 6.05 11.20
C LEU A 54 -12.38 6.63 12.29
N ASP A 55 -13.60 7.06 11.94
CA ASP A 55 -14.53 7.68 12.88
C ASP A 55 -14.99 6.75 14.02
N LEU A 56 -15.04 5.43 13.75
CA LEU A 56 -15.57 4.42 14.67
C LEU A 56 -14.51 3.56 15.33
N ALA A 57 -13.37 3.41 14.71
CA ALA A 57 -12.23 2.70 15.27
C ALA A 57 -11.30 3.64 16.07
N GLY A 58 -11.32 4.92 15.74
CA GLY A 58 -10.23 5.84 16.04
C GLY A 58 -9.09 5.63 15.05
N GLY A 59 -7.97 6.32 15.20
CA GLY A 59 -6.81 6.18 14.33
C GLY A 59 -6.28 7.51 13.82
N THR A 60 -5.53 7.47 12.74
CA THR A 60 -4.82 8.64 12.19
C THR A 60 -5.25 8.94 10.76
N ARG A 61 -5.45 10.23 10.50
CA ARG A 61 -5.66 10.79 9.16
C ARG A 61 -4.52 11.74 8.85
N ILE A 62 -3.81 11.51 7.75
CA ILE A 62 -2.76 12.39 7.22
C ILE A 62 -3.20 12.87 5.85
N ARG A 63 -3.08 14.17 5.62
CA ARG A 63 -3.29 14.80 4.32
C ARG A 63 -2.06 15.64 4.01
N ALA A 64 -1.29 15.24 3.00
CA ALA A 64 -0.07 15.91 2.62
C ALA A 64 0.08 15.99 1.09
N PRO A 65 0.65 17.09 0.56
CA PRO A 65 1.04 17.13 -0.85
C PRO A 65 2.31 16.29 -1.06
N LEU A 66 2.57 15.93 -2.30
CA LEU A 66 3.86 15.36 -2.70
C LEU A 66 4.84 16.47 -3.01
N SER A 67 6.05 16.38 -2.45
CA SER A 67 7.14 17.31 -2.70
C SER A 67 7.66 17.17 -4.12
N GLY A 68 7.96 18.30 -4.76
CA GLY A 68 8.58 18.33 -6.07
C GLY A 68 8.08 19.43 -6.97
N TYR A 69 8.67 19.49 -8.15
CA TYR A 69 8.30 20.42 -9.22
C TYR A 69 8.19 19.69 -10.54
N THR A 70 7.24 20.09 -11.37
CA THR A 70 7.00 19.51 -12.70
C THR A 70 7.13 20.57 -13.77
N ALA A 71 8.05 20.36 -14.72
CA ALA A 71 8.07 21.08 -15.98
C ALA A 71 7.05 20.45 -16.94
N THR A 72 6.18 21.26 -17.54
CA THR A 72 5.07 20.82 -18.39
C THR A 72 5.27 21.17 -19.85
N ASP A 73 4.66 20.40 -20.74
CA ASP A 73 4.76 20.54 -22.18
C ASP A 73 6.23 20.58 -22.67
N VAL A 74 7.04 19.67 -22.13
CA VAL A 74 8.46 19.57 -22.45
C VAL A 74 8.64 18.98 -23.85
N ALA A 75 9.45 19.66 -24.67
CA ALA A 75 9.86 19.19 -25.99
C ALA A 75 11.10 18.27 -25.83
N PHE A 76 10.92 16.98 -25.97
CA PHE A 76 12.03 16.02 -25.82
C PHE A 76 12.89 15.86 -27.09
N ASP A 77 12.46 16.38 -28.24
CA ASP A 77 13.14 16.33 -29.54
C ASP A 77 13.57 14.91 -29.99
N GLY A 78 12.97 13.91 -29.41
CA GLY A 78 13.27 12.50 -29.67
C GLY A 78 14.33 11.89 -28.74
N ASP A 79 14.79 12.64 -27.76
CA ASP A 79 15.69 12.13 -26.72
C ASP A 79 14.99 11.12 -25.83
N PRO A 80 15.65 9.99 -25.50
CA PRO A 80 15.12 9.02 -24.57
C PRO A 80 15.13 9.58 -23.14
N PRO A 81 14.22 9.10 -22.25
CA PRO A 81 14.09 9.59 -20.88
C PRO A 81 15.41 9.64 -20.09
N GLU A 82 16.29 8.67 -20.26
CA GLU A 82 17.56 8.61 -19.55
C GLU A 82 18.50 9.78 -19.95
N THR A 83 18.49 10.17 -21.23
CA THR A 83 19.29 11.31 -21.71
C THR A 83 18.80 12.62 -21.11
N VAL A 84 17.49 12.79 -21.00
CA VAL A 84 16.86 13.97 -20.37
C VAL A 84 17.22 14.01 -18.89
N ILE A 85 17.08 12.88 -18.17
CA ILE A 85 17.42 12.76 -16.76
C ILE A 85 18.88 13.13 -16.52
N ASP A 86 19.81 12.52 -17.28
CA ASP A 86 21.25 12.77 -17.12
C ASP A 86 21.61 14.24 -17.41
N ALA A 87 21.00 14.85 -18.43
CA ALA A 87 21.24 16.24 -18.78
C ALA A 87 20.77 17.21 -17.69
N VAL A 88 19.58 16.98 -17.14
CA VAL A 88 19.01 17.84 -16.08
C VAL A 88 19.72 17.59 -14.74
N ALA A 89 20.06 16.34 -14.41
CA ALA A 89 20.80 16.00 -13.19
C ALA A 89 22.20 16.66 -13.15
N ALA A 90 22.85 16.78 -14.30
CA ALA A 90 24.18 17.42 -14.40
C ALA A 90 24.17 18.90 -14.03
N GLU A 91 23.01 19.56 -14.11
CA GLU A 91 22.82 20.99 -13.83
C GLU A 91 22.26 21.25 -12.40
N LEU A 92 21.97 20.17 -11.64
CA LEU A 92 21.48 20.26 -10.28
C LEU A 92 22.56 19.80 -9.28
N ASP A 93 22.89 20.67 -8.32
CA ASP A 93 23.86 20.35 -7.27
C ASP A 93 23.25 19.34 -6.28
N ASN A 94 23.95 18.22 -6.05
CA ASN A 94 23.60 17.14 -5.11
C ASN A 94 22.31 16.34 -5.40
N THR A 95 21.61 16.63 -6.46
CA THR A 95 20.44 15.84 -6.89
C THR A 95 20.91 14.61 -7.67
N THR A 96 20.31 13.48 -7.40
CA THR A 96 20.64 12.24 -8.10
C THR A 96 19.65 11.96 -9.24
N THR A 97 20.03 11.10 -10.17
CA THR A 97 19.14 10.71 -11.27
C THR A 97 17.87 9.98 -10.79
N VAL A 98 17.85 9.46 -9.55
CA VAL A 98 16.66 8.84 -8.93
C VAL A 98 15.61 9.83 -8.50
N ASP A 99 16.00 11.09 -8.26
CA ASP A 99 15.11 12.18 -7.87
C ASP A 99 14.51 12.91 -9.08
N LEU A 100 14.83 12.46 -10.29
CA LEU A 100 14.31 12.99 -11.54
C LEU A 100 13.47 11.91 -12.25
N ASN A 101 12.33 12.32 -12.75
CA ASN A 101 11.46 11.44 -13.51
C ASN A 101 11.01 12.13 -14.81
N VAL A 102 11.04 11.37 -15.91
CA VAL A 102 10.51 11.83 -17.21
C VAL A 102 9.24 11.05 -17.48
N VAL A 103 8.15 11.77 -17.68
CA VAL A 103 6.82 11.23 -17.99
C VAL A 103 6.44 11.62 -19.41
N PRO A 104 6.85 10.83 -20.43
CA PRO A 104 6.64 11.19 -21.84
C PRO A 104 5.15 11.30 -22.20
N GLU A 105 4.29 10.51 -21.58
CA GLU A 105 2.84 10.52 -21.82
C GLU A 105 2.18 11.85 -21.42
N GLU A 106 2.74 12.51 -20.40
CA GLU A 106 2.29 13.83 -19.92
C GLU A 106 3.17 14.96 -20.45
N SER A 107 4.18 14.68 -21.30
CA SER A 107 5.20 15.63 -21.77
C SER A 107 5.82 16.39 -20.60
N ALA A 108 6.22 15.69 -19.55
CA ALA A 108 6.64 16.29 -18.30
C ALA A 108 8.00 15.76 -17.83
N VAL A 109 8.75 16.63 -17.15
CA VAL A 109 9.93 16.29 -16.36
C VAL A 109 9.67 16.70 -14.92
N GLU A 110 9.94 15.83 -13.98
CA GLU A 110 9.75 16.05 -12.55
C GLU A 110 11.07 16.01 -11.81
N VAL A 111 11.19 16.87 -10.77
CA VAL A 111 12.21 16.74 -9.73
C VAL A 111 11.49 16.54 -8.40
N THR A 112 11.87 15.51 -7.67
CA THR A 112 11.22 15.12 -6.39
C THR A 112 12.15 15.32 -5.18
N ASP A 113 13.38 15.80 -5.40
CA ASP A 113 14.30 16.19 -4.33
C ASP A 113 13.75 17.44 -3.60
N PRO A 114 13.42 17.32 -2.28
CA PRO A 114 12.89 18.45 -1.51
C PRO A 114 13.91 19.59 -1.30
N ALA A 115 15.18 19.35 -1.56
CA ALA A 115 16.22 20.38 -1.46
C ALA A 115 16.25 21.31 -2.71
N VAL A 116 15.65 20.88 -3.82
CA VAL A 116 15.61 21.65 -5.07
C VAL A 116 14.46 22.65 -5.02
N THR A 117 14.75 23.90 -5.31
CA THR A 117 13.74 24.96 -5.44
C THR A 117 13.25 25.07 -6.88
N GLU A 118 12.06 25.63 -7.08
CA GLU A 118 11.50 25.90 -8.41
C GLU A 118 12.48 26.66 -9.32
N GLY A 119 13.16 27.68 -8.77
CA GLY A 119 14.13 28.49 -9.53
C GLY A 119 15.36 27.69 -9.97
N GLN A 120 15.85 26.77 -9.14
CA GLN A 120 16.96 25.89 -9.49
C GLN A 120 16.54 24.89 -10.58
N PHE A 121 15.35 24.32 -10.46
CA PHE A 121 14.84 23.38 -11.45
C PHE A 121 14.60 24.06 -12.82
N ARG A 122 14.02 25.29 -12.85
CA ARG A 122 13.92 26.09 -14.09
C ARG A 122 15.30 26.34 -14.72
N ALA A 123 16.26 26.74 -13.90
CA ALA A 123 17.61 26.99 -14.38
C ALA A 123 18.28 25.75 -14.95
N ALA A 124 18.07 24.61 -14.34
CA ALA A 124 18.58 23.32 -14.82
C ALA A 124 17.93 22.89 -16.14
N MET A 125 16.62 23.04 -16.28
CA MET A 125 15.90 22.76 -17.53
C MET A 125 16.38 23.66 -18.68
N ASP A 126 16.55 24.95 -18.40
CA ASP A 126 17.08 25.95 -19.39
C ASP A 126 18.52 25.60 -19.78
N ALA A 127 19.39 25.23 -18.82
CA ALA A 127 20.79 24.90 -19.06
C ALA A 127 20.93 23.55 -19.81
N ALA A 128 20.07 22.56 -19.51
CA ALA A 128 19.99 21.32 -20.24
C ALA A 128 19.46 21.50 -21.70
N GLY A 129 18.84 22.64 -21.99
CA GLY A 129 18.42 23.01 -23.33
C GLY A 129 17.05 22.51 -23.74
N TYR A 130 16.20 22.08 -22.81
CA TYR A 130 14.85 21.65 -23.10
C TYR A 130 13.86 22.82 -23.07
N GLU A 131 13.02 22.91 -24.12
CA GLU A 131 11.88 23.86 -24.16
C GLU A 131 10.70 23.28 -23.35
N TYR A 132 10.07 24.09 -22.51
CA TYR A 132 8.90 23.73 -21.69
C TYR A 132 7.95 24.91 -21.54
N ALA A 133 6.68 24.68 -21.24
CA ALA A 133 5.70 25.74 -21.10
C ALA A 133 5.79 26.43 -19.73
N ASP A 134 5.82 25.66 -18.65
CA ASP A 134 5.88 26.19 -17.28
C ASP A 134 6.44 25.12 -16.31
N VAL A 135 6.88 25.59 -15.13
CA VAL A 135 7.22 24.75 -13.98
C VAL A 135 6.23 25.03 -12.87
N ARG A 136 5.59 23.99 -12.37
CA ARG A 136 4.60 24.07 -11.29
C ARG A 136 5.04 23.25 -10.09
N SER A 137 4.56 23.61 -8.90
CA SER A 137 4.70 22.80 -7.70
C SER A 137 3.89 21.49 -7.82
N GLY A 138 4.40 20.43 -7.21
CA GLY A 138 3.82 19.11 -7.21
C GLY A 138 4.27 18.24 -8.37
N VAL A 139 3.75 17.04 -8.42
CA VAL A 139 4.13 15.96 -9.35
C VAL A 139 3.00 15.65 -10.34
N THR A 140 3.30 14.84 -11.37
CA THR A 140 2.33 14.37 -12.37
C THR A 140 1.26 13.47 -11.79
N GLN A 141 0.21 13.17 -12.56
CA GLN A 141 -0.81 12.20 -12.17
C GLN A 141 -0.20 10.81 -12.03
N GLN A 142 0.68 10.43 -12.95
CA GLN A 142 1.34 9.13 -12.91
C GLN A 142 2.13 8.93 -11.61
N THR A 143 2.88 9.93 -11.17
CA THR A 143 3.65 9.87 -9.90
C THR A 143 2.73 9.80 -8.69
N ARG A 144 1.61 10.53 -8.70
CA ARG A 144 0.61 10.45 -7.63
C ARG A 144 -0.03 9.06 -7.53
N ASP A 145 -0.43 8.49 -8.67
CA ASP A 145 -1.04 7.16 -8.72
C ASP A 145 -0.06 6.08 -8.26
N ALA A 146 1.21 6.16 -8.67
CA ALA A 146 2.25 5.26 -8.20
C ALA A 146 2.48 5.38 -6.69
N THR A 147 2.51 6.61 -6.15
CA THR A 147 2.65 6.85 -4.70
C THR A 147 1.48 6.27 -3.91
N ILE A 148 0.24 6.47 -4.40
CA ILE A 148 -0.97 5.90 -3.78
C ILE A 148 -0.86 4.37 -3.74
N GLY A 149 -0.47 3.75 -4.85
CA GLY A 149 -0.31 2.29 -4.91
C GLY A 149 0.73 1.78 -3.89
N ILE A 150 1.88 2.45 -3.78
CA ILE A 150 2.93 2.07 -2.83
C ILE A 150 2.46 2.23 -1.37
N ILE A 151 1.79 3.33 -1.04
CA ILE A 151 1.30 3.55 0.32
C ILE A 151 0.19 2.53 0.66
N ASP A 152 -0.70 2.24 -0.28
CA ASP A 152 -1.75 1.23 -0.10
C ASP A 152 -1.14 -0.16 0.13
N ASP A 153 -0.12 -0.53 -0.63
CA ASP A 153 0.63 -1.76 -0.44
C ASP A 153 1.33 -1.81 0.94
N LYS A 154 1.93 -0.70 1.40
CA LYS A 154 2.54 -0.61 2.74
C LYS A 154 1.51 -0.82 3.85
N ILE A 155 0.36 -0.16 3.77
CA ILE A 155 -0.73 -0.29 4.73
C ILE A 155 -1.24 -1.73 4.78
N ASN A 156 -1.47 -2.33 3.61
CA ASN A 156 -1.95 -3.71 3.49
C ASN A 156 -0.92 -4.72 4.03
N GLN A 157 0.37 -4.52 3.75
CA GLN A 157 1.44 -5.41 4.20
C GLN A 157 1.74 -5.27 5.69
N ALA A 158 1.53 -4.07 6.25
CA ALA A 158 1.57 -3.86 7.70
C ALA A 158 0.36 -4.48 8.43
N GLY A 159 -0.59 -5.06 7.70
CA GLY A 159 -1.80 -5.67 8.29
C GLY A 159 -2.80 -4.66 8.84
N LEU A 160 -2.69 -3.40 8.44
CA LEU A 160 -3.54 -2.30 8.92
C LEU A 160 -4.89 -2.32 8.20
N SER A 161 -5.76 -3.21 8.65
CA SER A 161 -7.06 -3.43 8.02
C SER A 161 -7.98 -2.20 8.11
N GLY A 162 -8.61 -1.86 6.98
CA GLY A 162 -9.50 -0.70 6.88
C GLY A 162 -8.77 0.62 6.62
N GLY A 163 -7.45 0.59 6.40
CA GLY A 163 -6.70 1.74 5.91
C GLY A 163 -7.13 2.12 4.49
N SER A 164 -7.02 3.37 4.15
CA SER A 164 -7.33 3.87 2.82
C SER A 164 -6.38 4.98 2.39
N VAL A 165 -6.05 4.99 1.09
CA VAL A 165 -5.22 6.01 0.47
C VAL A 165 -5.94 6.55 -0.74
N GLN A 166 -6.06 7.86 -0.84
CA GLN A 166 -6.74 8.49 -1.97
C GLN A 166 -6.18 9.87 -2.30
N GLN A 167 -6.27 10.25 -3.56
CA GLN A 167 -5.99 11.61 -3.98
C GLN A 167 -7.19 12.50 -3.67
N VAL A 168 -6.93 13.67 -3.09
CA VAL A 168 -7.92 14.72 -2.90
C VAL A 168 -7.41 16.03 -3.50
N GLN A 169 -8.31 16.80 -4.09
CA GLN A 169 -7.98 18.11 -4.66
C GLN A 169 -8.56 19.23 -3.78
N SER A 170 -7.75 20.26 -3.52
CA SER A 170 -8.22 21.45 -2.85
C SER A 170 -9.06 22.34 -3.78
N ILE A 171 -9.76 23.31 -3.21
CA ILE A 171 -10.51 24.32 -3.98
C ILE A 171 -9.58 25.23 -4.79
N THR A 172 -8.30 25.28 -4.45
CA THR A 172 -7.24 26.02 -5.17
C THR A 172 -6.66 25.23 -6.33
N GLY A 173 -7.03 23.94 -6.46
CA GLY A 173 -6.55 23.05 -7.53
C GLY A 173 -5.34 22.21 -7.16
N GLU A 174 -4.79 22.35 -5.97
CA GLU A 174 -3.66 21.57 -5.46
C GLU A 174 -4.07 20.16 -5.10
N TYR A 175 -3.19 19.19 -5.34
CA TYR A 175 -3.42 17.80 -5.05
C TYR A 175 -2.72 17.38 -3.77
N PHE A 176 -3.43 16.59 -2.96
CA PHE A 176 -2.96 16.01 -1.71
C PHE A 176 -3.21 14.51 -1.73
N ILE A 177 -2.33 13.77 -1.06
CA ILE A 177 -2.59 12.38 -0.70
C ILE A 177 -3.24 12.37 0.68
N LEU A 178 -4.39 11.74 0.77
CA LEU A 178 -5.11 11.52 2.02
C LEU A 178 -4.91 10.05 2.41
N VAL A 179 -4.28 9.85 3.56
CA VAL A 179 -4.04 8.54 4.16
C VAL A 179 -4.86 8.45 5.45
N GLU A 180 -5.64 7.40 5.57
CA GLU A 180 -6.45 7.11 6.76
C GLU A 180 -6.11 5.70 7.24
N VAL A 181 -5.68 5.61 8.50
CA VAL A 181 -5.31 4.32 9.11
C VAL A 181 -6.07 4.18 10.42
N PRO A 182 -7.16 3.38 10.43
CA PRO A 182 -7.91 3.09 11.63
C PRO A 182 -7.07 2.30 12.64
N GLY A 183 -7.24 2.61 13.92
CA GLY A 183 -6.61 1.88 15.02
C GLY A 183 -5.19 2.33 15.37
N GLU A 184 -4.48 2.98 14.45
CA GLU A 184 -3.05 3.31 14.59
C GLU A 184 -2.81 4.73 15.13
N GLY A 185 -1.71 4.87 15.88
CA GLY A 185 -1.21 6.13 16.40
C GLY A 185 -0.63 7.02 15.28
N ARG A 186 -0.56 8.33 15.58
CA ARG A 186 -0.03 9.30 14.60
C ARG A 186 1.44 9.02 14.28
N GLU A 187 2.25 8.69 15.28
CA GLU A 187 3.70 8.46 15.13
C GLU A 187 3.92 7.20 14.28
N ASP A 188 3.21 6.11 14.59
CA ASP A 188 3.33 4.84 13.86
C ASP A 188 2.98 4.98 12.37
N VAL A 189 1.93 5.79 12.06
CA VAL A 189 1.55 6.04 10.67
C VAL A 189 2.54 6.96 9.97
N ILE A 190 3.08 7.97 10.66
CA ILE A 190 4.12 8.84 10.09
C ILE A 190 5.37 8.02 9.79
N ASP A 191 5.83 7.22 10.74
CA ASP A 191 7.00 6.36 10.57
C ASP A 191 6.80 5.41 9.37
N LEU A 192 5.62 4.80 9.24
CA LEU A 192 5.29 3.96 8.07
C LEU A 192 5.36 4.71 6.74
N LEU A 193 4.94 5.99 6.72
CA LEU A 193 4.92 6.80 5.50
C LEU A 193 6.28 7.44 5.20
N GLU A 194 7.01 7.88 6.24
CA GLU A 194 8.33 8.49 6.13
C GLU A 194 9.44 7.46 5.93
N GLU A 195 9.19 6.17 6.21
CA GLU A 195 10.09 5.09 5.82
C GLU A 195 10.25 5.06 4.29
N ARG A 196 11.07 5.97 3.82
CA ARG A 196 11.59 5.96 2.45
C ARG A 196 12.58 4.81 2.33
N GLY A 197 12.15 3.70 1.90
CA GLY A 197 13.13 2.70 1.52
C GLY A 197 13.74 3.03 0.16
N THR A 198 14.75 3.88 0.09
CA THR A 198 15.67 3.79 -1.06
C THR A 198 16.38 2.47 -0.95
N VAL A 199 15.81 1.45 -1.56
CA VAL A 199 16.43 0.13 -1.53
C VAL A 199 17.42 0.01 -2.67
N ARG A 200 18.66 -0.26 -2.31
CA ARG A 200 19.71 -0.59 -3.27
C ARG A 200 20.52 -1.77 -2.77
N ILE A 201 21.16 -2.44 -3.69
CA ILE A 201 22.19 -3.42 -3.38
C ILE A 201 23.54 -2.78 -3.73
N ASP A 202 24.40 -2.74 -2.73
CA ASP A 202 25.80 -2.31 -2.86
C ASP A 202 26.72 -3.53 -2.81
N ILE A 203 27.94 -3.44 -3.37
CA ILE A 203 28.98 -4.45 -3.22
C ILE A 203 30.09 -3.89 -2.32
N ALA A 204 30.27 -4.48 -1.15
CA ALA A 204 31.49 -4.27 -0.36
C ALA A 204 32.54 -5.31 -0.79
N TYR A 205 33.78 -4.87 -0.95
CA TYR A 205 34.89 -5.73 -1.39
C TYR A 205 36.19 -5.34 -0.68
N PRO A 206 37.11 -6.30 -0.47
CA PRO A 206 38.44 -6.01 0.06
C PRO A 206 39.22 -5.09 -0.86
N ASP A 207 39.74 -3.97 -0.37
CA ASP A 207 40.58 -3.04 -1.10
C ASP A 207 41.88 -2.80 -0.31
N GLY A 208 42.92 -3.55 -0.63
CA GLY A 208 44.15 -3.54 0.15
C GLY A 208 43.92 -3.94 1.61
N ASN A 209 44.22 -3.05 2.56
CA ASN A 209 43.94 -3.24 4.00
C ASN A 209 42.56 -2.74 4.44
N GLY A 210 41.76 -2.11 3.55
CA GLY A 210 40.48 -1.53 3.85
C GLY A 210 39.33 -2.24 3.14
N THR A 211 38.16 -1.61 3.17
CA THR A 211 36.95 -2.03 2.48
C THR A 211 36.53 -0.98 1.45
N GLY A 212 36.42 -1.36 0.20
CA GLY A 212 35.81 -0.56 -0.84
C GLY A 212 34.32 -0.87 -0.95
N VAL A 213 33.51 0.13 -1.30
CA VAL A 213 32.08 -0.08 -1.55
C VAL A 213 31.71 0.47 -2.93
N GLN A 214 31.15 -0.39 -3.77
CA GLN A 214 30.52 0.01 -5.03
C GLN A 214 29.04 0.12 -4.78
N ARG A 215 28.55 1.37 -4.79
CA ARG A 215 27.16 1.69 -4.47
C ARG A 215 26.25 1.50 -5.66
N GLY A 216 24.97 1.15 -5.38
CA GLY A 216 23.90 1.12 -6.35
C GLY A 216 24.11 0.16 -7.50
N VAL A 217 24.73 -1.01 -7.28
CA VAL A 217 24.89 -2.03 -8.34
C VAL A 217 23.55 -2.60 -8.79
N LEU A 218 22.54 -2.57 -7.91
CA LEU A 218 21.12 -2.70 -8.21
C LEU A 218 20.34 -1.69 -7.38
N THR A 219 19.38 -1.06 -8.00
CA THR A 219 18.36 -0.22 -7.37
C THR A 219 17.03 -0.92 -7.52
N GLN A 220 16.00 -0.42 -6.84
CA GLN A 220 14.67 -0.98 -6.96
C GLN A 220 14.15 -1.05 -8.41
N ARG A 221 14.49 -0.07 -9.25
CA ARG A 221 14.09 -0.03 -10.66
C ARG A 221 14.68 -1.17 -11.49
N ASP A 222 15.74 -1.81 -11.01
CA ASP A 222 16.42 -2.90 -11.69
C ASP A 222 15.76 -4.26 -11.47
N PHE A 223 14.82 -4.36 -10.51
CA PHE A 223 14.06 -5.58 -10.29
C PHE A 223 12.85 -5.66 -11.23
N ASP A 224 12.66 -6.83 -11.83
CA ASP A 224 11.48 -7.17 -12.61
C ASP A 224 10.41 -7.82 -11.73
N THR A 225 10.83 -8.73 -10.83
CA THR A 225 9.94 -9.40 -9.90
C THR A 225 10.58 -9.56 -8.53
N ILE A 226 9.81 -9.27 -7.49
CA ILE A 226 10.17 -9.51 -6.10
C ILE A 226 9.12 -10.46 -5.52
N GLY A 227 9.54 -11.69 -5.22
CA GLY A 227 8.65 -12.74 -4.69
C GLY A 227 8.33 -12.54 -3.20
N THR A 228 7.37 -13.29 -2.66
CA THR A 228 7.06 -13.31 -1.23
C THR A 228 8.14 -14.03 -0.44
N ALA A 229 8.32 -13.62 0.83
CA ALA A 229 9.13 -14.39 1.76
C ALA A 229 8.65 -15.84 1.82
N THR A 230 9.58 -16.77 1.73
CA THR A 230 9.29 -18.20 1.68
C THR A 230 10.16 -18.94 2.68
N GLN A 231 9.57 -19.80 3.49
CA GLN A 231 10.31 -20.69 4.38
C GLN A 231 10.91 -21.88 3.59
N ASN A 232 12.15 -22.16 3.86
CA ASN A 232 12.81 -23.35 3.31
C ASN A 232 12.73 -24.51 4.32
N GLU A 233 11.74 -25.37 4.19
CA GLU A 233 11.54 -26.53 5.07
C GLU A 233 12.73 -27.51 5.09
N ARG A 234 13.57 -27.50 4.06
CA ARG A 234 14.71 -28.43 3.93
C ARG A 234 16.03 -27.89 4.48
N ARG A 235 16.18 -26.56 4.56
CA ARG A 235 17.42 -25.88 4.97
C ARG A 235 17.14 -24.82 6.00
N GLN A 236 16.65 -25.07 7.15
CA GLN A 236 16.42 -24.08 8.22
C GLN A 236 16.82 -22.66 7.82
N GLY A 237 15.88 -21.84 7.36
CA GLY A 237 16.11 -20.49 6.86
C GLY A 237 14.95 -20.04 5.97
N SER A 238 14.96 -18.78 5.64
CA SER A 238 13.95 -18.16 4.80
C SER A 238 14.60 -17.43 3.64
N TYR A 239 13.87 -17.14 2.59
CA TYR A 239 14.42 -16.42 1.44
C TYR A 239 13.35 -15.60 0.72
N VAL A 240 13.82 -14.57 0.03
CA VAL A 240 13.04 -13.78 -0.91
C VAL A 240 13.57 -14.05 -2.33
N PRO A 241 12.76 -14.64 -3.22
CA PRO A 241 13.17 -14.80 -4.61
C PRO A 241 13.04 -13.46 -5.34
N VAL A 242 14.05 -13.08 -6.11
CA VAL A 242 14.06 -11.85 -6.90
C VAL A 242 14.53 -12.13 -8.32
N THR A 243 14.01 -11.36 -9.28
CA THR A 243 14.42 -11.37 -10.67
C THR A 243 14.87 -9.98 -11.07
N VAL A 244 16.09 -9.85 -11.58
CA VAL A 244 16.64 -8.60 -12.10
C VAL A 244 16.28 -8.45 -13.56
N ARG A 245 15.96 -7.25 -13.98
CA ARG A 245 15.52 -6.93 -15.36
C ARG A 245 16.60 -7.30 -16.37
N ASN A 246 16.23 -8.14 -17.33
CA ASN A 246 17.10 -8.62 -18.39
C ASN A 246 16.87 -7.95 -19.75
N THR A 247 15.89 -7.05 -19.85
CA THR A 247 15.61 -6.31 -21.08
C THR A 247 16.51 -5.08 -21.13
N ALA A 248 17.31 -5.00 -22.19
CA ALA A 248 18.12 -3.81 -22.48
C ALA A 248 17.22 -2.75 -23.14
N ALA A 249 17.22 -1.53 -22.62
CA ALA A 249 16.62 -0.40 -23.27
C ALA A 249 17.65 0.26 -24.21
N ASN A 250 17.26 0.57 -25.44
CA ASN A 250 17.98 1.45 -26.38
C ASN A 250 19.48 1.15 -26.62
N GLY A 251 19.89 -0.13 -26.55
CA GLY A 251 21.29 -0.52 -26.82
C GLY A 251 22.22 -0.39 -25.62
N GLN A 252 21.70 -0.08 -24.45
CA GLN A 252 22.42 -0.15 -23.18
C GLN A 252 22.45 -1.60 -22.66
N GLN A 253 23.37 -1.86 -21.75
CA GLN A 253 23.47 -3.15 -21.06
C GLN A 253 22.28 -3.30 -20.12
N SER A 254 21.63 -4.47 -20.09
CA SER A 254 20.53 -4.69 -19.11
C SER A 254 21.06 -4.70 -17.67
N SER A 255 20.20 -4.36 -16.70
CA SER A 255 20.53 -4.36 -15.28
C SER A 255 21.12 -5.71 -14.82
N ALA A 256 20.59 -6.82 -15.34
CA ALA A 256 21.11 -8.15 -15.05
C ALA A 256 22.55 -8.35 -15.54
N HIS A 257 22.89 -7.89 -16.76
CA HIS A 257 24.26 -7.94 -17.27
C HIS A 257 25.20 -7.01 -16.52
N ALA A 258 24.77 -5.78 -16.20
CA ALA A 258 25.57 -4.83 -15.43
C ALA A 258 25.89 -5.37 -14.02
N PHE A 259 24.90 -5.94 -13.35
CA PHE A 259 25.10 -6.56 -12.03
C PHE A 259 26.02 -7.79 -12.10
N GLN A 260 25.80 -8.68 -13.06
CA GLN A 260 26.69 -9.85 -13.30
C GLN A 260 28.14 -9.41 -13.49
N ASP A 261 28.39 -8.40 -14.32
CA ASP A 261 29.74 -7.88 -14.57
C ASP A 261 30.34 -7.25 -13.30
N ALA A 262 29.56 -6.52 -12.51
CA ALA A 262 30.01 -5.95 -11.25
C ALA A 262 30.42 -7.05 -10.26
N VAL A 263 29.64 -8.11 -10.11
CA VAL A 263 29.94 -9.28 -9.25
C VAL A 263 31.19 -9.98 -9.74
N ALA A 264 31.31 -10.26 -11.04
CA ALA A 264 32.45 -10.92 -11.63
C ALA A 264 33.76 -10.13 -11.43
N GLN A 265 33.69 -8.79 -11.60
CA GLN A 265 34.87 -7.92 -11.42
C GLN A 265 35.34 -7.83 -9.97
N ARG A 266 34.49 -8.08 -8.98
CA ARG A 266 34.81 -8.03 -7.56
C ARG A 266 35.27 -9.37 -6.97
N GLY A 267 35.45 -10.42 -7.79
CA GLY A 267 36.08 -11.66 -7.40
C GLY A 267 35.23 -12.58 -6.53
N PHE A 268 33.90 -12.50 -6.58
CA PHE A 268 33.02 -13.39 -5.83
C PHE A 268 33.27 -14.88 -6.15
N ALA A 269 33.52 -15.23 -7.39
CA ALA A 269 33.78 -16.63 -7.77
C ALA A 269 35.02 -17.19 -7.10
N ASP A 270 36.11 -16.41 -7.03
CA ASP A 270 37.35 -16.83 -6.37
C ASP A 270 37.20 -16.88 -4.86
N ALA A 271 36.50 -15.92 -4.27
CA ALA A 271 36.32 -15.78 -2.83
C ALA A 271 35.49 -16.92 -2.22
N TYR A 272 34.44 -17.36 -2.91
CA TYR A 272 33.48 -18.33 -2.38
C TYR A 272 33.70 -19.78 -2.80
N GLN A 273 34.79 -20.10 -3.51
CA GLN A 273 35.11 -21.49 -3.94
C GLN A 273 35.18 -22.49 -2.78
N ASN A 274 35.62 -22.06 -1.60
CA ASN A 274 35.85 -22.95 -0.46
C ASN A 274 34.91 -22.73 0.74
N GLN A 275 34.15 -21.70 0.76
CA GLN A 275 33.28 -21.34 1.90
C GLN A 275 31.99 -20.68 1.43
N ALA A 276 30.95 -21.48 1.29
CA ALA A 276 29.60 -20.98 1.00
C ALA A 276 29.12 -20.03 2.12
N ASP A 277 28.46 -18.94 1.71
CA ASP A 277 27.51 -18.15 2.51
C ASP A 277 28.05 -17.28 3.65
N ARG A 278 29.32 -16.89 3.70
CA ARG A 278 29.81 -16.06 4.81
C ARG A 278 30.38 -14.73 4.36
N CYS A 279 29.59 -13.72 4.56
CA CYS A 279 29.99 -12.33 4.51
C CYS A 279 30.44 -11.88 5.90
N GLY A 280 31.61 -11.26 6.01
CA GLY A 280 32.14 -10.69 7.26
C GLY A 280 31.95 -9.18 7.37
N TYR A 281 30.97 -8.58 6.68
CA TYR A 281 30.74 -7.15 6.75
C TYR A 281 30.16 -6.75 8.12
N ASN A 282 30.80 -5.79 8.77
CA ASN A 282 30.36 -5.21 10.03
C ASN A 282 29.75 -3.83 9.75
N PRO A 283 28.43 -3.64 9.94
CA PRO A 283 27.76 -2.37 9.63
C PRO A 283 28.19 -1.22 10.57
N GLU A 284 28.64 -1.50 11.81
CA GLU A 284 29.08 -0.47 12.75
C GLU A 284 30.42 0.16 12.33
N THR A 285 31.34 -0.64 11.78
CA THR A 285 32.66 -0.16 11.35
C THR A 285 32.74 0.14 9.86
N GLY A 286 31.79 -0.36 9.07
CA GLY A 286 31.81 -0.29 7.61
C GLY A 286 32.90 -1.16 6.97
N GLU A 287 33.48 -2.09 7.72
CA GLU A 287 34.59 -2.91 7.25
C GLU A 287 34.20 -4.39 7.08
N ILE A 288 34.89 -5.06 6.16
CA ILE A 288 34.82 -6.51 6.02
C ILE A 288 35.83 -7.12 6.99
N GLU A 289 35.34 -7.85 7.99
CA GLU A 289 36.15 -8.63 8.92
C GLU A 289 36.57 -9.98 8.33
N GLU A 290 37.67 -10.52 8.84
CA GLU A 290 38.13 -11.84 8.43
C GLU A 290 37.20 -12.94 8.94
N VAL A 291 36.68 -13.74 8.04
CA VAL A 291 35.95 -14.96 8.37
C VAL A 291 36.77 -16.16 7.94
N ASN A 292 37.24 -16.96 8.90
CA ASN A 292 38.15 -18.10 8.72
C ASN A 292 39.51 -17.78 8.04
N GLY A 293 39.98 -16.52 8.17
CA GLY A 293 41.26 -16.06 7.63
C GLY A 293 41.14 -15.39 6.26
N ASP A 294 39.94 -15.28 5.70
CA ASP A 294 39.69 -14.65 4.41
C ASP A 294 38.73 -13.46 4.59
N ARG A 295 38.95 -12.43 3.75
CA ARG A 295 38.04 -11.26 3.62
C ARG A 295 37.31 -11.39 2.29
N ASN A 296 36.04 -11.75 2.35
CA ASN A 296 35.25 -12.02 1.16
C ASN A 296 34.37 -10.81 0.78
N PRO A 297 34.13 -10.57 -0.51
CA PRO A 297 33.20 -9.52 -0.92
C PRO A 297 31.77 -9.86 -0.48
N CYS A 298 30.96 -8.83 -0.20
CA CYS A 298 29.62 -8.96 0.30
C CYS A 298 28.64 -8.17 -0.56
N LEU A 299 27.44 -8.70 -0.73
CA LEU A 299 26.28 -7.92 -1.17
C LEU A 299 25.65 -7.26 0.06
N LEU A 300 25.46 -5.97 0.02
CA LEU A 300 24.83 -5.20 1.09
C LEU A 300 23.43 -4.77 0.63
N LEU A 301 22.42 -5.13 1.40
CA LEU A 301 21.10 -4.54 1.26
C LEU A 301 21.10 -3.25 2.05
N VAL A 302 20.94 -2.14 1.36
CA VAL A 302 20.93 -0.80 1.94
C VAL A 302 19.53 -0.23 1.79
N VAL A 303 18.97 0.20 2.90
CA VAL A 303 17.69 0.91 2.99
C VAL A 303 17.98 2.24 3.66
N ASP A 304 17.62 3.35 3.05
CA ASP A 304 17.83 4.71 3.59
C ASP A 304 19.27 5.00 4.00
N ASP A 305 20.21 4.61 3.15
CA ASP A 305 21.64 4.71 3.41
C ASP A 305 22.16 3.87 4.60
N GLU A 306 21.30 3.12 5.27
CA GLU A 306 21.66 2.19 6.33
C GLU A 306 21.77 0.76 5.77
N VAL A 307 22.84 0.04 6.13
CA VAL A 307 23.00 -1.38 5.77
C VAL A 307 22.12 -2.23 6.68
N VAL A 308 20.98 -2.67 6.17
CA VAL A 308 20.03 -3.49 6.94
C VAL A 308 20.37 -4.98 6.90
N ASN A 309 21.10 -5.43 5.86
CA ASN A 309 21.55 -6.80 5.77
C ASN A 309 22.80 -6.94 4.88
N SER A 310 23.58 -8.00 5.11
CA SER A 310 24.75 -8.34 4.31
C SER A 310 24.75 -9.82 3.95
N PHE A 311 25.01 -10.10 2.68
CA PHE A 311 24.95 -11.46 2.13
C PHE A 311 26.29 -11.88 1.53
N GLY A 312 26.65 -13.12 1.79
CA GLY A 312 27.62 -13.84 0.94
C GLY A 312 26.97 -14.30 -0.36
N MET A 313 27.69 -15.07 -1.15
CA MET A 313 27.18 -15.60 -2.40
C MET A 313 27.37 -17.11 -2.45
N ASP A 314 26.34 -17.83 -2.94
CA ASP A 314 26.49 -19.26 -3.25
C ASP A 314 27.53 -19.45 -4.33
N PRO A 315 28.49 -20.40 -4.16
CA PRO A 315 29.55 -20.63 -5.13
C PRO A 315 29.06 -20.91 -6.55
N GLY A 316 27.96 -21.66 -6.68
CA GLY A 316 27.41 -21.96 -8.01
C GLY A 316 26.80 -20.72 -8.67
N LEU A 317 26.22 -19.78 -7.87
CA LEU A 317 25.75 -18.52 -8.38
C LEU A 317 26.92 -17.61 -8.82
N ALA A 318 27.97 -17.52 -8.01
CA ALA A 318 29.17 -16.76 -8.33
C ALA A 318 29.85 -17.26 -9.59
N ASP A 319 30.00 -18.60 -9.75
CA ASP A 319 30.54 -19.22 -10.95
C ASP A 319 29.72 -18.94 -12.21
N ASN A 320 28.37 -19.01 -12.11
CA ASN A 320 27.48 -18.68 -13.22
C ASN A 320 27.57 -17.22 -13.64
N MET A 321 27.71 -16.29 -12.66
CA MET A 321 27.96 -14.89 -12.95
C MET A 321 29.32 -14.64 -13.60
N ALA A 322 30.36 -15.26 -13.09
CA ALA A 322 31.70 -15.18 -13.68
C ALA A 322 31.78 -15.79 -15.11
N ALA A 323 31.00 -16.83 -15.37
CA ALA A 323 30.88 -17.44 -16.71
C ALA A 323 30.01 -16.64 -17.68
N GLY A 324 29.30 -15.59 -17.22
CA GLY A 324 28.47 -14.76 -18.06
C GLY A 324 27.09 -15.34 -18.39
N SER A 325 26.66 -16.41 -17.71
CA SER A 325 25.41 -17.12 -18.04
C SER A 325 24.23 -16.76 -17.14
N TRP A 326 24.47 -16.12 -15.99
CA TRP A 326 23.40 -15.79 -15.04
C TRP A 326 22.43 -14.71 -15.56
N ALA A 327 22.93 -13.71 -16.27
CA ALA A 327 22.14 -12.59 -16.75
C ALA A 327 21.00 -13.01 -17.69
N GLU A 328 21.06 -14.20 -18.30
CA GLU A 328 19.97 -14.73 -19.13
C GLU A 328 18.69 -14.98 -18.32
N THR A 329 18.82 -15.37 -17.06
CA THR A 329 17.68 -15.60 -16.15
C THR A 329 17.46 -14.46 -15.18
N GLY A 330 18.51 -13.76 -14.74
CA GLY A 330 18.49 -12.68 -13.78
C GLY A 330 17.96 -13.06 -12.39
N GLN A 331 17.85 -14.36 -12.07
CA GLN A 331 17.20 -14.83 -10.85
C GLN A 331 18.19 -15.17 -9.75
N PHE A 332 17.90 -14.70 -8.53
CA PHE A 332 18.59 -15.10 -7.32
C PHE A 332 17.69 -15.07 -6.09
N ARG A 333 18.22 -15.43 -4.93
CA ARG A 333 17.48 -15.46 -3.67
C ARG A 333 18.27 -14.73 -2.60
N LEU A 334 17.62 -13.82 -1.91
CA LEU A 334 18.12 -13.22 -0.69
C LEU A 334 17.74 -14.15 0.47
N THR A 335 18.73 -14.78 1.08
CA THR A 335 18.53 -15.81 2.10
C THR A 335 18.81 -15.23 3.48
N THR A 336 17.90 -15.48 4.44
CA THR A 336 18.01 -15.02 5.83
C THR A 336 17.85 -16.19 6.80
N GLY A 337 18.25 -15.96 8.07
CA GLY A 337 18.06 -16.93 9.14
C GLY A 337 16.62 -17.04 9.61
N GLU A 338 15.92 -15.94 9.67
CA GLU A 338 14.57 -15.83 10.23
C GLU A 338 13.53 -15.46 9.17
N PHE A 339 12.30 -15.93 9.35
CA PHE A 339 11.22 -15.65 8.41
C PHE A 339 10.76 -14.18 8.49
N ALA A 340 10.74 -13.61 9.69
CA ALA A 340 10.39 -12.21 9.90
C ALA A 340 11.36 -11.26 9.17
N GLU A 341 12.66 -11.60 9.15
CA GLU A 341 13.68 -10.86 8.42
C GLU A 341 13.46 -10.96 6.90
N ALA A 342 13.14 -12.15 6.38
CA ALA A 342 12.78 -12.32 4.97
C ALA A 342 11.52 -11.53 4.60
N GLN A 343 10.52 -11.48 5.49
CA GLN A 343 9.33 -10.66 5.28
C GLN A 343 9.67 -9.17 5.22
N SER A 344 10.50 -8.67 6.14
CA SER A 344 10.95 -7.28 6.16
C SER A 344 11.70 -6.92 4.87
N ILE A 345 12.61 -7.81 4.41
CA ILE A 345 13.33 -7.63 3.14
C ILE A 345 12.38 -7.60 1.95
N ALA A 346 11.42 -8.53 1.87
CA ALA A 346 10.44 -8.56 0.80
C ALA A 346 9.55 -7.31 0.80
N LEU A 347 9.19 -6.83 1.99
CA LEU A 347 8.43 -5.61 2.20
C LEU A 347 9.21 -4.40 1.69
N ASN A 348 10.43 -4.20 2.19
CA ASN A 348 11.29 -3.10 1.80
C ASN A 348 11.55 -3.07 0.28
N LEU A 349 11.86 -4.24 -0.31
CA LEU A 349 12.09 -4.35 -1.75
C LEU A 349 10.84 -4.06 -2.59
N ARG A 350 9.65 -4.43 -2.13
CA ARG A 350 8.38 -4.25 -2.86
C ARG A 350 7.78 -2.87 -2.68
N ALA A 351 7.75 -2.39 -1.42
CA ALA A 351 7.12 -1.12 -1.09
C ALA A 351 7.82 0.08 -1.72
N GLY A 352 9.09 -0.07 -2.09
CA GLY A 352 9.85 0.97 -2.75
C GLY A 352 10.01 2.26 -1.99
N ALA A 353 10.95 3.08 -2.43
CA ALA A 353 10.91 4.50 -2.12
C ALA A 353 9.65 5.10 -2.73
N LEU A 354 8.96 5.96 -2.00
CA LEU A 354 7.94 6.80 -2.60
C LEU A 354 8.58 7.57 -3.76
N PRO A 355 7.94 7.64 -4.93
CA PRO A 355 8.49 8.39 -6.08
C PRO A 355 8.68 9.88 -5.76
N ALA A 356 7.97 10.38 -4.76
CA ALA A 356 8.10 11.72 -4.21
C ALA A 356 7.71 11.71 -2.73
N ASP A 357 8.34 12.58 -1.93
CA ASP A 357 8.05 12.71 -0.49
C ASP A 357 6.67 13.25 -0.22
N LEU A 358 6.06 12.75 0.85
CA LEU A 358 4.92 13.41 1.46
C LEU A 358 5.43 14.56 2.35
N ASP A 359 5.09 15.79 2.01
CA ASP A 359 5.38 16.95 2.88
C ASP A 359 4.39 17.00 4.05
N ILE A 360 4.59 16.10 5.01
CA ILE A 360 3.72 15.99 6.21
C ILE A 360 3.99 17.17 7.16
N SER A 361 5.23 17.63 7.23
CA SER A 361 5.69 18.62 8.22
C SER A 361 5.50 20.07 7.75
N GLY A 362 5.52 20.34 6.46
CA GLY A 362 5.38 21.69 5.88
C GLY A 362 3.92 22.04 5.59
N GLU A 363 3.39 21.53 4.49
CA GLU A 363 2.03 21.84 4.02
C GLU A 363 1.00 20.76 4.42
N GLY A 364 1.46 19.66 5.00
CA GLY A 364 0.63 18.56 5.45
C GLY A 364 -0.18 18.89 6.70
N THR A 365 -1.29 18.19 6.85
CA THR A 365 -2.11 18.21 8.05
C THR A 365 -2.30 16.79 8.56
N SER A 366 -2.14 16.60 9.87
CA SER A 366 -2.43 15.31 10.49
C SER A 366 -3.44 15.50 11.61
N SER A 367 -4.40 14.60 11.69
CA SER A 367 -5.38 14.54 12.76
C SER A 367 -5.51 13.12 13.26
N SER A 368 -5.67 12.95 14.57
CA SER A 368 -5.91 11.64 15.16
C SER A 368 -7.18 11.63 15.96
N ILE A 369 -7.94 10.55 15.86
CA ILE A 369 -9.11 10.26 16.70
C ILE A 369 -8.65 9.19 17.68
N SER A 370 -8.75 9.48 18.99
CA SER A 370 -8.36 8.47 19.99
C SER A 370 -9.28 7.23 19.92
N ALA A 371 -8.75 6.07 20.20
CA ALA A 371 -9.53 4.83 20.23
C ALA A 371 -10.77 4.93 21.14
N SER A 372 -10.64 5.64 22.28
CA SER A 372 -11.77 5.88 23.19
C SER A 372 -12.87 6.77 22.59
N GLN A 373 -12.50 7.73 21.71
CA GLN A 373 -13.49 8.54 20.98
C GLN A 373 -14.19 7.70 19.91
N GLY A 374 -13.44 6.89 19.15
CA GLY A 374 -14.00 5.96 18.18
C GLY A 374 -14.99 4.98 18.83
N GLU A 375 -14.64 4.39 19.96
CA GLU A 375 -15.53 3.51 20.74
C GLU A 375 -16.81 4.22 21.22
N ASN A 376 -16.69 5.46 21.67
CA ASN A 376 -17.83 6.28 22.04
C ASN A 376 -18.72 6.55 20.81
N PHE A 377 -18.15 6.92 19.67
CA PHE A 377 -18.91 7.16 18.44
C PHE A 377 -19.63 5.88 17.99
N ARG A 378 -18.96 4.72 18.02
CA ARG A 378 -19.57 3.43 17.73
C ARG A 378 -20.74 3.13 18.65
N THR A 379 -20.57 3.31 19.95
CA THR A 379 -21.60 3.07 20.95
C THR A 379 -22.80 4.00 20.76
N TYR A 380 -22.57 5.31 20.59
CA TYR A 380 -23.66 6.28 20.37
C TYR A 380 -24.36 6.06 19.04
N SER A 381 -23.64 5.72 17.98
CA SER A 381 -24.22 5.39 16.67
C SER A 381 -25.15 4.18 16.75
N LEU A 382 -24.76 3.15 17.49
CA LEU A 382 -25.59 1.97 17.73
C LEU A 382 -26.85 2.34 18.54
N ILE A 383 -26.71 3.15 19.60
CA ILE A 383 -27.86 3.64 20.40
C ILE A 383 -28.79 4.46 19.52
N ILE A 384 -28.28 5.41 18.73
CA ILE A 384 -29.06 6.25 17.83
C ILE A 384 -29.75 5.40 16.77
N GLY A 385 -29.07 4.42 16.19
CA GLY A 385 -29.64 3.47 15.23
C GLY A 385 -30.82 2.69 15.81
N VAL A 386 -30.66 2.15 17.00
CA VAL A 386 -31.75 1.45 17.72
C VAL A 386 -32.90 2.40 18.06
N LEU A 387 -32.61 3.59 18.57
CA LEU A 387 -33.62 4.60 18.86
C LEU A 387 -34.38 5.04 17.61
N SER A 388 -33.73 5.17 16.46
CA SER A 388 -34.36 5.51 15.18
C SER A 388 -35.39 4.46 14.76
N VAL A 389 -35.05 3.16 14.88
CA VAL A 389 -35.99 2.07 14.62
C VAL A 389 -37.20 2.14 15.54
N PHE A 390 -36.98 2.36 16.83
CA PHE A 390 -38.12 2.50 17.79
C PHE A 390 -38.95 3.75 17.54
N ALA A 391 -38.35 4.87 17.15
CA ALA A 391 -39.05 6.09 16.82
C ALA A 391 -39.97 5.89 15.59
N VAL A 392 -39.42 5.27 14.55
CA VAL A 392 -40.18 4.93 13.34
C VAL A 392 -41.30 3.93 13.66
N ALA A 393 -40.98 2.87 14.41
CA ALA A 393 -41.98 1.91 14.86
C ALA A 393 -43.10 2.54 15.69
N GLY A 394 -42.76 3.44 16.60
CA GLY A 394 -43.69 4.21 17.40
C GLY A 394 -44.58 5.10 16.54
N MET A 395 -44.02 5.78 15.54
CA MET A 395 -44.78 6.62 14.60
C MET A 395 -45.80 5.79 13.80
N VAL A 396 -45.37 4.64 13.25
CA VAL A 396 -46.26 3.73 12.54
C VAL A 396 -47.34 3.17 13.45
N PHE A 397 -46.99 2.77 14.69
CA PHE A 397 -47.98 2.32 15.67
C PHE A 397 -49.02 3.41 16.03
N LEU A 398 -48.58 4.63 16.24
CA LEU A 398 -49.49 5.76 16.52
C LEU A 398 -50.42 6.07 15.35
N ARG A 399 -49.91 5.92 14.10
CA ARG A 399 -50.68 6.15 12.86
C ARG A 399 -51.79 5.12 12.65
N TYR A 400 -51.44 3.84 12.81
CA TYR A 400 -52.35 2.75 12.49
C TYR A 400 -53.08 2.18 13.72
N ARG A 401 -52.50 2.32 14.91
CA ARG A 401 -52.99 1.72 16.17
C ARG A 401 -53.20 0.20 16.11
N GLU A 402 -52.63 -0.46 15.09
CA GLU A 402 -52.71 -1.90 14.83
C GLU A 402 -51.33 -2.54 14.90
N PRO A 403 -51.05 -3.38 15.94
CA PRO A 403 -49.74 -4.09 16.03
C PRO A 403 -49.47 -5.03 14.86
N ARG A 404 -50.53 -5.54 14.21
CA ARG A 404 -50.40 -6.47 13.07
C ARG A 404 -49.84 -5.78 11.83
N VAL A 405 -49.93 -4.46 11.73
CA VAL A 405 -49.33 -3.66 10.65
C VAL A 405 -47.92 -3.19 11.04
N ALA A 406 -47.77 -2.71 12.28
CA ALA A 406 -46.49 -2.16 12.73
C ALA A 406 -45.39 -3.24 12.88
N LEU A 407 -45.72 -4.44 13.37
CA LEU A 407 -44.71 -5.48 13.61
C LEU A 407 -44.00 -5.99 12.35
N PRO A 408 -44.70 -6.31 11.23
CA PRO A 408 -44.02 -6.68 9.98
C PRO A 408 -43.09 -5.58 9.44
N MET A 409 -43.49 -4.30 9.57
CA MET A 409 -42.70 -3.16 9.12
C MET A 409 -41.38 -3.05 9.89
N ILE A 410 -41.42 -3.24 11.22
CA ILE A 410 -40.20 -3.27 12.05
C ILE A 410 -39.28 -4.41 11.63
N VAL A 411 -39.83 -5.61 11.43
CA VAL A 411 -39.06 -6.76 10.99
C VAL A 411 -38.40 -6.53 9.64
N THR A 412 -39.12 -5.91 8.70
CA THR A 412 -38.57 -5.60 7.37
C THR A 412 -37.46 -4.55 7.47
N ALA A 413 -37.66 -3.48 8.24
CA ALA A 413 -36.66 -2.44 8.44
C ALA A 413 -35.37 -2.98 9.10
N LEU A 414 -35.51 -3.85 10.10
CA LEU A 414 -34.37 -4.51 10.73
C LEU A 414 -33.64 -5.47 9.76
N ALA A 415 -34.40 -6.23 8.96
CA ALA A 415 -33.84 -7.10 7.95
C ALA A 415 -33.08 -6.33 6.86
N GLU A 416 -33.57 -5.15 6.48
CA GLU A 416 -32.93 -4.26 5.53
C GLU A 416 -31.56 -3.77 6.05
N VAL A 417 -31.51 -3.21 7.26
CA VAL A 417 -30.26 -2.79 7.90
C VAL A 417 -29.31 -3.98 8.06
N TYR A 418 -29.81 -5.13 8.49
CA TYR A 418 -29.00 -6.33 8.65
C TYR A 418 -28.41 -6.80 7.31
N THR A 419 -29.17 -6.71 6.23
CA THR A 419 -28.70 -7.06 4.89
C THR A 419 -27.64 -6.07 4.40
N LEU A 420 -27.81 -4.77 4.66
CA LEU A 420 -26.82 -3.74 4.31
C LEU A 420 -25.50 -3.96 5.09
N LEU A 421 -25.58 -4.27 6.38
CA LEU A 421 -24.39 -4.61 7.19
C LEU A 421 -23.71 -5.87 6.66
N GLY A 422 -24.47 -6.91 6.28
CA GLY A 422 -23.93 -8.12 5.67
C GLY A 422 -23.26 -7.85 4.32
N PHE A 423 -23.81 -6.94 3.53
CA PHE A 423 -23.21 -6.51 2.28
C PHE A 423 -21.92 -5.72 2.48
N ALA A 424 -21.88 -4.83 3.48
CA ALA A 424 -20.67 -4.10 3.86
C ALA A 424 -19.56 -5.08 4.30
N ALA A 425 -19.90 -6.07 5.14
CA ALA A 425 -18.94 -7.10 5.55
C ALA A 425 -18.45 -7.96 4.39
N LEU A 426 -19.33 -8.31 3.44
CA LEU A 426 -18.98 -9.10 2.25
C LEU A 426 -17.98 -8.38 1.36
N LEU A 427 -18.10 -7.05 1.22
CA LEU A 427 -17.21 -6.23 0.40
C LEU A 427 -15.98 -5.74 1.16
N GLY A 428 -15.87 -6.00 2.47
CA GLY A 428 -14.83 -5.40 3.30
C GLY A 428 -14.95 -3.87 3.39
N TYR A 429 -16.15 -3.32 3.23
CA TYR A 429 -16.36 -1.87 3.20
C TYR A 429 -16.33 -1.29 4.62
N PRO A 430 -15.45 -0.30 4.91
CA PRO A 430 -15.33 0.26 6.25
C PRO A 430 -16.59 1.07 6.63
N LEU A 431 -17.10 0.82 7.82
CA LEU A 431 -18.23 1.57 8.38
C LEU A 431 -17.74 2.89 8.98
N GLU A 432 -18.21 3.97 8.42
CA GLU A 432 -18.02 5.34 8.91
C GLU A 432 -19.32 5.92 9.47
N LEU A 433 -19.25 7.05 10.18
CA LEU A 433 -20.44 7.74 10.67
C LEU A 433 -21.41 8.13 9.55
N ALA A 434 -20.88 8.50 8.38
CA ALA A 434 -21.69 8.83 7.20
C ALA A 434 -22.49 7.61 6.69
N VAL A 435 -21.89 6.43 6.69
CA VAL A 435 -22.54 5.17 6.30
C VAL A 435 -23.67 4.81 7.27
N ILE A 436 -23.42 4.96 8.58
CA ILE A 436 -24.45 4.72 9.60
C ILE A 436 -25.60 5.70 9.47
N ALA A 437 -25.32 6.98 9.23
CA ALA A 437 -26.36 7.98 8.94
C ALA A 437 -27.17 7.59 7.70
N GLY A 438 -26.51 7.07 6.66
CA GLY A 438 -27.17 6.49 5.47
C GLY A 438 -28.11 5.35 5.83
N PHE A 439 -27.68 4.40 6.67
CA PHE A 439 -28.53 3.28 7.12
C PHE A 439 -29.77 3.77 7.90
N ILE A 440 -29.62 4.77 8.77
CA ILE A 440 -30.74 5.39 9.48
C ILE A 440 -31.73 6.03 8.49
N ALA A 441 -31.22 6.72 7.46
CA ALA A 441 -32.05 7.31 6.42
C ALA A 441 -32.80 6.25 5.61
N VAL A 442 -32.15 5.13 5.26
CA VAL A 442 -32.77 4.01 4.55
C VAL A 442 -33.94 3.42 5.36
N VAL A 443 -33.78 3.23 6.69
CA VAL A 443 -34.87 2.80 7.57
C VAL A 443 -36.07 3.75 7.47
N GLY A 444 -35.82 5.05 7.43
CA GLY A 444 -36.88 6.06 7.29
C GLY A 444 -37.62 5.96 5.96
N THR A 445 -36.90 5.86 4.85
CA THR A 445 -37.48 5.77 3.51
C THR A 445 -38.18 4.44 3.26
N GLY A 446 -37.58 3.32 3.71
CA GLY A 446 -38.19 1.99 3.58
C GLY A 446 -39.53 1.88 4.34
N VAL A 447 -39.65 2.51 5.51
CA VAL A 447 -40.91 2.55 6.25
C VAL A 447 -41.93 3.46 5.57
N ASP A 448 -41.52 4.56 4.96
CA ASP A 448 -42.43 5.45 4.23
C ASP A 448 -43.11 4.70 3.06
N ASP A 449 -42.37 3.92 2.29
CA ASP A 449 -42.91 3.06 1.24
C ASP A 449 -43.88 2.00 1.80
N LEU A 450 -43.55 1.40 2.93
CA LEU A 450 -44.43 0.42 3.59
C LEU A 450 -45.72 1.06 4.13
N VAL A 451 -45.66 2.31 4.58
CA VAL A 451 -46.84 3.10 4.99
C VAL A 451 -47.78 3.32 3.82
N ILE A 452 -47.27 3.68 2.66
CA ILE A 452 -48.06 3.87 1.43
C ILE A 452 -48.76 2.56 1.05
N ILE A 453 -48.07 1.45 1.07
CA ILE A 453 -48.62 0.12 0.75
C ILE A 453 -49.69 -0.27 1.79
N ALA A 454 -49.45 -0.03 3.08
CA ALA A 454 -50.42 -0.34 4.13
C ALA A 454 -51.70 0.49 4.00
N ASP A 455 -51.60 1.79 3.74
CA ASP A 455 -52.75 2.65 3.52
C ASP A 455 -53.59 2.19 2.31
N GLN A 456 -52.95 1.74 1.25
CA GLN A 456 -53.65 1.21 0.07
C GLN A 456 -54.38 -0.10 0.38
N VAL A 457 -53.69 -1.07 1.04
CA VAL A 457 -54.29 -2.36 1.42
C VAL A 457 -55.47 -2.18 2.38
N MET A 458 -55.37 -1.24 3.34
CA MET A 458 -56.45 -0.95 4.30
C MET A 458 -57.65 -0.27 3.64
N SER A 459 -57.37 0.63 2.68
CA SER A 459 -58.45 1.32 1.94
C SER A 459 -59.22 0.36 1.01
N GLU A 460 -58.56 -0.60 0.42
CA GLU A 460 -59.20 -1.66 -0.41
C GLU A 460 -59.97 -2.68 0.45
N GLY A 461 -59.54 -2.93 1.68
CA GLY A 461 -60.16 -3.87 2.62
C GLY A 461 -61.47 -3.33 3.24
N GLU A 462 -61.71 -2.01 3.24
CA GLU A 462 -62.99 -1.40 3.66
C GLU A 462 -64.09 -1.41 2.57
N VAL A 463 -63.72 -1.78 1.33
CA VAL A 463 -64.66 -1.76 0.19
C VAL A 463 -65.27 -3.17 -0.06
N ASN A 464 -64.88 -4.21 0.64
CA ASN A 464 -65.45 -5.54 0.66
C ASN A 464 -66.07 -5.85 2.03
#